data_a22b29d514ec2342c8ca8f784d14c844
#
_entry.id   a22b29d514ec2342c8ca8f784d14c844
#
_cell.length_a   1.000
_cell.length_b   1.000
_cell.length_c   1.000
_cell.angle_alpha   90.00
_cell.angle_beta   90.00
_cell.angle_gamma   90.00
#
_symmetry.space_group_name_H-M   'P 1'
#
loop_
_entity.id
_entity.type
_entity.pdbx_description
1 polymer ?
#
loop_
_entity_poly.entity_id
_entity_poly.type
_entity_poly.pdbx_seq_one_letter_code
_entity_poly.pdbx_strand_id
1 'polypeptide(L)'
;DIMGPYLAFSMSQAIVRASTPEFLGYTHTDGGEGLRRIRVTESSRPLAMKALYLLTDVSEPNSSNFTVFPGSHMRPFPELDEKQPSPEMPGAVPLMGEAGDCFLFSHSLWHGPSKNNSGRARKTLLYNYCQLFMRPYDYAVTGDVLDRCTPRQRRLLGDLGYDFRPGSYAYVPEDQAELIMKQAS
;
A
#
# COMPACT_ATOMS: atom_id res chain seq x y z
N ASP A 1 11.04 -8.40 5.40
CA ASP A 1 12.36 -7.75 5.28
C ASP A 1 12.28 -6.26 4.93
N ILE A 2 11.48 -5.81 3.94
CA ILE A 2 11.45 -4.41 3.46
C ILE A 2 11.02 -3.44 4.56
N MET A 3 9.94 -3.74 5.26
CA MET A 3 9.38 -2.88 6.30
C MET A 3 9.82 -3.25 7.73
N GLY A 4 10.47 -4.40 7.90
CA GLY A 4 10.79 -4.96 9.22
C GLY A 4 9.63 -5.74 9.84
N PRO A 5 9.79 -6.21 11.09
CA PRO A 5 8.85 -7.14 11.73
C PRO A 5 7.62 -6.46 12.38
N TYR A 6 7.68 -5.17 12.66
CA TYR A 6 6.65 -4.44 13.41
C TYR A 6 5.57 -3.88 12.50
N LEU A 7 4.75 -4.74 11.95
CA LEU A 7 3.75 -4.41 10.94
C LEU A 7 2.33 -4.54 11.48
N ALA A 8 1.46 -3.66 11.01
CA ALA A 8 0.01 -3.77 11.11
C ALA A 8 -0.62 -3.74 9.71
N PHE A 9 -1.73 -4.44 9.57
CA PHE A 9 -2.62 -4.30 8.42
C PHE A 9 -3.43 -3.02 8.60
N SER A 10 -3.53 -2.20 7.58
CA SER A 10 -4.09 -0.86 7.71
C SER A 10 -5.32 -0.61 6.86
N MET A 11 -5.41 -1.26 5.70
CA MET A 11 -6.51 -1.03 4.75
C MET A 11 -6.65 -2.22 3.81
N SER A 12 -7.88 -2.51 3.40
CA SER A 12 -8.15 -3.41 2.26
C SER A 12 -9.22 -2.81 1.34
N GLN A 13 -9.02 -2.97 0.04
CA GLN A 13 -9.99 -2.53 -0.96
C GLN A 13 -10.11 -3.57 -2.08
N ALA A 14 -11.36 -3.83 -2.48
CA ALA A 14 -11.67 -4.47 -3.75
C ALA A 14 -12.05 -3.38 -4.75
N ILE A 15 -11.31 -3.25 -5.83
CA ILE A 15 -11.46 -2.16 -6.79
C ILE A 15 -11.92 -2.74 -8.13
N VAL A 16 -13.03 -2.23 -8.63
CA VAL A 16 -13.52 -2.51 -9.99
C VAL A 16 -13.52 -1.21 -10.77
N ARG A 17 -12.82 -1.18 -11.90
CA ARG A 17 -12.79 -0.04 -12.80
C ARG A 17 -13.34 -0.45 -14.16
N ALA A 18 -14.55 0.02 -14.45
CA ALA A 18 -15.18 -0.20 -15.74
C ALA A 18 -14.40 0.46 -16.88
N SER A 19 -14.54 -0.03 -18.09
CA SER A 19 -14.11 0.68 -19.28
C SER A 19 -15.03 1.87 -19.52
N THR A 20 -14.43 3.06 -19.61
CA THR A 20 -15.15 4.30 -19.92
C THR A 20 -14.21 5.29 -20.61
N PRO A 21 -14.64 5.94 -21.71
CA PRO A 21 -13.83 6.95 -22.36
C PRO A 21 -13.70 8.25 -21.56
N GLU A 22 -14.53 8.46 -20.56
CA GLU A 22 -14.61 9.72 -19.79
C GLU A 22 -13.60 9.80 -18.62
N PHE A 23 -13.04 8.68 -18.21
CA PHE A 23 -12.09 8.65 -17.10
C PHE A 23 -10.68 9.00 -17.58
N LEU A 24 -10.14 10.10 -17.08
CA LEU A 24 -8.83 10.62 -17.49
C LEU A 24 -7.64 10.03 -16.69
N GLY A 25 -7.90 9.26 -15.66
CA GLY A 25 -6.85 8.83 -14.74
C GLY A 25 -6.36 9.95 -13.81
N TYR A 26 -5.62 9.60 -12.77
CA TYR A 26 -5.03 10.56 -11.82
C TYR A 26 -3.79 9.97 -11.18
N THR A 27 -2.96 10.83 -10.63
CA THR A 27 -1.75 10.44 -9.89
C THR A 27 -1.78 11.03 -8.48
N HIS A 28 -1.33 10.26 -7.50
CA HIS A 28 -1.26 10.66 -6.10
C HIS A 28 -0.14 9.90 -5.38
N THR A 29 0.08 10.25 -4.12
CA THR A 29 0.76 9.43 -3.11
C THR A 29 -0.27 9.00 -2.06
N ASP A 30 0.06 7.98 -1.29
CA ASP A 30 -0.83 7.47 -0.25
C ASP A 30 -0.69 8.21 1.09
N GLY A 31 -1.70 8.00 1.96
CA GLY A 31 -1.67 8.47 3.35
C GLY A 31 -2.01 9.94 3.54
N GLY A 32 -2.58 10.59 2.53
CA GLY A 32 -3.01 11.99 2.59
C GLY A 32 -1.88 12.94 2.98
N GLU A 33 -2.21 14.11 3.52
CA GLU A 33 -1.22 15.15 3.87
C GLU A 33 -0.19 14.69 4.91
N GLY A 34 -0.57 13.79 5.83
CA GLY A 34 0.34 13.30 6.88
C GLY A 34 1.53 12.51 6.33
N LEU A 35 1.31 11.64 5.35
CA LEU A 35 2.37 10.83 4.74
C LEU A 35 2.93 11.43 3.45
N ARG A 36 2.23 12.36 2.80
CA ARG A 36 2.62 12.94 1.52
C ARG A 36 4.02 13.55 1.52
N ARG A 37 4.45 14.10 2.67
CA ARG A 37 5.76 14.75 2.85
C ARG A 37 6.82 13.81 3.38
N ILE A 38 6.45 12.61 3.82
CA ILE A 38 7.37 11.61 4.35
C ILE A 38 7.77 10.67 3.20
N ARG A 39 9.07 10.58 2.93
CA ARG A 39 9.63 9.83 1.81
C ARG A 39 10.46 8.66 2.29
N VAL A 40 10.61 7.70 1.40
CA VAL A 40 11.63 6.66 1.55
C VAL A 40 12.97 7.24 1.13
N THR A 41 14.02 6.93 1.86
CA THR A 41 15.41 7.23 1.52
C THR A 41 16.19 5.93 1.44
N GLU A 42 17.44 5.98 0.99
CA GLU A 42 18.31 4.79 0.95
C GLU A 42 18.52 4.15 2.33
N SER A 43 18.43 4.94 3.40
CA SER A 43 18.63 4.49 4.78
C SER A 43 17.35 4.31 5.60
N SER A 44 16.18 4.72 5.09
CA SER A 44 14.90 4.62 5.80
C SER A 44 14.05 3.48 5.27
N ARG A 45 13.32 2.83 6.18
CA ARG A 45 12.24 1.90 5.80
C ARG A 45 10.98 2.67 5.46
N PRO A 46 10.15 2.18 4.52
CA PRO A 46 8.85 2.81 4.25
C PRO A 46 7.93 2.70 5.46
N LEU A 47 7.16 3.76 5.73
CA LEU A 47 6.14 3.75 6.79
C LEU A 47 4.95 2.90 6.44
N ALA A 48 4.59 2.84 5.16
CA ALA A 48 3.55 1.98 4.65
C ALA A 48 3.90 1.46 3.27
N MET A 49 3.41 0.24 2.98
CA MET A 49 3.52 -0.40 1.66
C MET A 49 2.19 -1.02 1.28
N LYS A 50 1.93 -1.03 0.00
CA LYS A 50 0.76 -1.69 -0.58
C LYS A 50 1.15 -2.90 -1.41
N ALA A 51 0.24 -3.88 -1.41
CA ALA A 51 0.23 -5.02 -2.30
C ALA A 51 -1.03 -4.93 -3.16
N LEU A 52 -0.86 -4.68 -4.45
CA LEU A 52 -1.94 -4.62 -5.43
C LEU A 52 -1.94 -5.91 -6.24
N TYR A 53 -2.97 -6.73 -6.06
CA TYR A 53 -3.17 -7.98 -6.78
C TYR A 53 -4.07 -7.76 -7.97
N LEU A 54 -3.66 -8.23 -9.15
CA LEU A 54 -4.49 -8.27 -10.32
C LEU A 54 -5.44 -9.48 -10.24
N LEU A 55 -6.74 -9.25 -10.39
CA LEU A 55 -7.77 -10.30 -10.53
C LEU A 55 -8.21 -10.48 -11.98
N THR A 56 -7.74 -9.61 -12.86
CA THR A 56 -7.95 -9.64 -14.32
C THR A 56 -6.66 -9.24 -15.01
N ASP A 57 -6.44 -9.76 -16.20
CA ASP A 57 -5.29 -9.39 -17.02
C ASP A 57 -5.32 -7.90 -17.40
N VAL A 58 -4.14 -7.30 -17.41
CA VAL A 58 -3.89 -5.93 -17.87
C VAL A 58 -2.73 -5.98 -18.86
N SER A 59 -3.03 -6.34 -20.10
CA SER A 59 -2.02 -6.72 -21.12
C SER A 59 -1.63 -5.57 -22.05
N GLU A 60 -2.33 -4.43 -21.99
CA GLU A 60 -2.10 -3.30 -22.90
C GLU A 60 -2.24 -1.95 -22.18
N PRO A 61 -1.65 -0.86 -22.68
CA PRO A 61 -1.85 0.48 -22.15
C PRO A 61 -3.32 0.92 -22.23
N ASN A 62 -3.72 1.82 -21.33
CA ASN A 62 -5.09 2.33 -21.23
C ASN A 62 -6.15 1.26 -20.89
N SER A 63 -5.73 0.23 -20.16
CA SER A 63 -6.58 -0.80 -19.53
C SER A 63 -6.78 -0.54 -18.04
N SER A 64 -6.81 0.72 -17.61
CA SER A 64 -6.75 1.12 -16.19
C SER A 64 -5.50 0.60 -15.48
N ASN A 65 -4.37 0.57 -16.18
CA ASN A 65 -3.10 0.09 -15.64
C ASN A 65 -2.76 0.77 -14.32
N PHE A 66 -2.13 0.05 -13.42
CA PHE A 66 -1.41 0.67 -12.32
C PHE A 66 -0.21 1.39 -12.92
N THR A 67 -0.28 2.72 -12.96
CA THR A 67 0.74 3.58 -13.58
C THR A 67 1.59 4.19 -12.48
N VAL A 68 2.89 4.11 -12.62
CA VAL A 68 3.87 4.56 -11.62
C VAL A 68 4.88 5.52 -12.23
N PHE A 69 5.51 6.33 -11.37
CA PHE A 69 6.67 7.14 -11.72
C PHE A 69 7.90 6.57 -11.01
N PRO A 70 8.74 5.77 -11.67
CA PRO A 70 9.92 5.19 -11.07
C PRO A 70 10.84 6.24 -10.42
N GLY A 71 11.31 5.97 -9.19
CA GLY A 71 12.15 6.89 -8.42
C GLY A 71 11.41 8.05 -7.72
N SER A 72 10.12 8.23 -7.96
CA SER A 72 9.34 9.33 -7.36
C SER A 72 9.16 9.22 -5.85
N HIS A 73 9.28 8.02 -5.28
CA HIS A 73 9.21 7.80 -3.83
C HIS A 73 10.29 8.56 -3.04
N MET A 74 11.35 9.01 -3.71
CA MET A 74 12.42 9.81 -3.13
C MET A 74 12.23 11.34 -3.33
N ARG A 75 11.14 11.74 -3.95
CA ARG A 75 10.83 13.15 -4.26
C ARG A 75 9.54 13.59 -3.60
N PRO A 76 9.39 14.88 -3.21
CA PRO A 76 8.10 15.39 -2.75
C PRO A 76 7.06 15.30 -3.86
N PHE A 77 5.82 14.99 -3.48
CA PHE A 77 4.70 15.15 -4.40
C PHE A 77 4.43 16.66 -4.57
N PRO A 78 4.11 17.14 -5.78
CA PRO A 78 3.86 18.57 -6.03
C PRO A 78 2.77 19.14 -5.13
N GLU A 79 2.90 20.42 -4.77
CA GLU A 79 1.86 21.16 -4.03
C GLU A 79 0.63 21.38 -4.92
N LEU A 80 -0.50 21.73 -4.31
CA LEU A 80 -1.78 21.82 -5.03
C LEU A 80 -1.82 22.92 -6.11
N ASP A 81 -1.02 23.97 -5.94
CA ASP A 81 -0.86 25.07 -6.90
C ASP A 81 0.18 24.78 -8.00
N GLU A 82 0.88 23.68 -7.90
CA GLU A 82 1.83 23.21 -8.92
C GLU A 82 1.16 22.29 -9.94
N LYS A 83 1.83 22.07 -11.06
CA LYS A 83 1.38 21.12 -12.08
C LYS A 83 1.38 19.70 -11.51
N GLN A 84 0.19 19.14 -11.36
CA GLN A 84 0.03 17.76 -10.86
C GLN A 84 0.46 16.74 -11.91
N PRO A 85 1.13 15.65 -11.51
CA PRO A 85 1.46 14.58 -12.42
C PRO A 85 0.21 13.84 -12.90
N SER A 86 0.22 13.38 -14.14
CA SER A 86 -0.85 12.57 -14.73
C SER A 86 -0.28 11.31 -15.39
N PRO A 87 -1.09 10.26 -15.57
CA PRO A 87 -0.63 9.01 -16.19
C PRO A 87 -0.15 9.15 -17.63
N GLU A 88 -0.46 10.26 -18.29
CA GLU A 88 -0.04 10.57 -19.66
C GLU A 88 1.26 11.37 -19.74
N MET A 89 1.82 11.81 -18.61
CA MET A 89 3.04 12.61 -18.60
C MET A 89 4.29 11.76 -18.91
N PRO A 90 5.33 12.37 -19.48
CA PRO A 90 6.63 11.71 -19.63
C PRO A 90 7.15 11.19 -18.28
N GLY A 91 7.64 9.96 -18.27
CA GLY A 91 8.12 9.28 -17.07
C GLY A 91 7.05 8.44 -16.33
N ALA A 92 5.79 8.53 -16.73
CA ALA A 92 4.76 7.62 -16.28
C ALA A 92 4.91 6.25 -16.98
N VAL A 93 4.89 5.17 -16.20
CA VAL A 93 5.04 3.79 -16.68
C VAL A 93 3.78 3.00 -16.31
N PRO A 94 2.92 2.67 -17.28
CA PRO A 94 1.80 1.78 -17.05
C PRO A 94 2.32 0.35 -16.90
N LEU A 95 2.04 -0.28 -15.76
CA LEU A 95 2.45 -1.65 -15.52
C LEU A 95 1.46 -2.63 -16.18
N MET A 96 2.01 -3.64 -16.84
CA MET A 96 1.26 -4.76 -17.40
C MET A 96 1.41 -5.96 -16.48
N GLY A 97 0.43 -6.86 -16.50
CA GLY A 97 0.47 -8.09 -15.73
C GLY A 97 -0.74 -8.98 -15.99
N GLU A 98 -0.65 -10.20 -15.52
CA GLU A 98 -1.70 -11.22 -15.62
C GLU A 98 -2.48 -11.33 -14.30
N ALA A 99 -3.66 -11.93 -14.36
CA ALA A 99 -4.42 -12.26 -13.15
C ALA A 99 -3.59 -13.15 -12.22
N GLY A 100 -3.42 -12.74 -10.96
CA GLY A 100 -2.55 -13.39 -9.98
C GLY A 100 -1.25 -12.62 -9.69
N ASP A 101 -0.83 -11.72 -10.57
CA ASP A 101 0.34 -10.87 -10.31
C ASP A 101 0.10 -9.90 -9.15
N CYS A 102 1.19 -9.57 -8.47
CA CYS A 102 1.18 -8.64 -7.35
C CYS A 102 2.26 -7.57 -7.51
N PHE A 103 1.85 -6.31 -7.45
CA PHE A 103 2.76 -5.17 -7.40
C PHE A 103 2.92 -4.68 -5.96
N LEU A 104 4.16 -4.65 -5.47
CA LEU A 104 4.51 -4.08 -4.16
C LEU A 104 5.08 -2.68 -4.34
N PHE A 105 4.57 -1.70 -3.58
CA PHE A 105 5.02 -0.32 -3.68
C PHE A 105 4.90 0.44 -2.36
N SER A 106 5.76 1.44 -2.17
CA SER A 106 5.72 2.30 -0.98
C SER A 106 4.62 3.36 -1.07
N HIS A 107 4.18 3.83 0.07
CA HIS A 107 3.20 4.92 0.19
C HIS A 107 3.60 6.20 -0.56
N SER A 108 4.90 6.47 -0.67
CA SER A 108 5.45 7.69 -1.27
C SER A 108 5.67 7.61 -2.78
N LEU A 109 5.47 6.44 -3.40
CA LEU A 109 5.54 6.31 -4.86
C LEU A 109 4.38 7.09 -5.50
N TRP A 110 4.68 7.93 -6.50
CA TRP A 110 3.65 8.57 -7.30
C TRP A 110 3.01 7.53 -8.19
N HIS A 111 1.72 7.36 -8.05
CA HIS A 111 0.99 6.32 -8.78
C HIS A 111 -0.48 6.67 -8.97
N GLY A 112 -1.11 5.93 -9.85
CA GLY A 112 -2.55 6.04 -10.07
C GLY A 112 -3.00 5.13 -11.20
N PRO A 113 -4.30 5.05 -11.47
CA PRO A 113 -4.80 4.32 -12.62
C PRO A 113 -4.68 5.17 -13.88
N SER A 114 -4.31 4.56 -15.00
CA SER A 114 -4.56 5.14 -16.31
C SER A 114 -6.06 5.08 -16.66
N LYS A 115 -6.45 5.72 -17.75
CA LYS A 115 -7.78 5.53 -18.36
C LYS A 115 -7.99 4.07 -18.76
N ASN A 116 -9.25 3.69 -18.95
CA ASN A 116 -9.61 2.34 -19.38
C ASN A 116 -10.45 2.36 -20.67
N ASN A 117 -9.80 2.16 -21.79
CA ASN A 117 -10.43 2.07 -23.13
C ASN A 117 -10.47 0.63 -23.65
N SER A 118 -10.14 -0.37 -22.82
CA SER A 118 -9.99 -1.77 -23.26
C SER A 118 -11.31 -2.50 -23.53
N GLY A 119 -12.46 -1.90 -23.22
CA GLY A 119 -13.74 -2.57 -23.31
C GLY A 119 -14.01 -3.55 -22.16
N ARG A 120 -13.06 -3.75 -21.24
CA ARG A 120 -13.13 -4.71 -20.12
C ARG A 120 -12.95 -4.01 -18.78
N ALA A 121 -13.61 -4.50 -17.73
CA ALA A 121 -13.40 -4.01 -16.38
C ALA A 121 -12.10 -4.59 -15.80
N ARG A 122 -11.24 -3.74 -15.23
CA ARG A 122 -10.13 -4.16 -14.39
C ARG A 122 -10.62 -4.41 -12.96
N LYS A 123 -10.23 -5.55 -12.39
CA LYS A 123 -10.51 -5.91 -10.99
C LYS A 123 -9.20 -6.12 -10.24
N THR A 124 -9.08 -5.55 -9.06
CA THR A 124 -7.88 -5.68 -8.22
C THR A 124 -8.27 -5.77 -6.75
N LEU A 125 -7.40 -6.43 -5.96
CA LEU A 125 -7.39 -6.30 -4.50
C LEU A 125 -6.19 -5.46 -4.10
N LEU A 126 -6.40 -4.55 -3.16
CA LEU A 126 -5.36 -3.68 -2.63
C LEU A 126 -5.30 -3.86 -1.12
N TYR A 127 -4.15 -4.27 -0.62
CA TYR A 127 -3.85 -4.40 0.80
C TYR A 127 -2.76 -3.41 1.20
N ASN A 128 -3.01 -2.66 2.27
CA ASN A 128 -2.02 -1.73 2.83
C ASN A 128 -1.50 -2.26 4.17
N TYR A 129 -0.19 -2.28 4.30
CA TYR A 129 0.53 -2.58 5.54
C TYR A 129 1.26 -1.34 5.99
N CYS A 130 1.27 -1.07 7.28
CA CYS A 130 1.96 0.07 7.86
C CYS A 130 2.80 -0.36 9.07
N GLN A 131 3.64 0.55 9.57
CA GLN A 131 4.35 0.36 10.82
C GLN A 131 3.36 0.21 11.98
N LEU A 132 3.66 -0.63 12.95
CA LEU A 132 2.75 -0.99 14.05
C LEU A 132 2.27 0.21 14.88
N PHE A 133 3.06 1.29 14.94
CA PHE A 133 2.68 2.52 15.66
C PHE A 133 1.66 3.38 14.91
N MET A 134 1.33 3.05 13.64
CA MET A 134 0.33 3.78 12.86
C MET A 134 -1.05 3.19 13.09
N ARG A 135 -2.06 4.05 13.14
CA ARG A 135 -3.46 3.61 13.27
C ARG A 135 -4.00 3.10 11.92
N PRO A 136 -4.66 1.94 11.88
CA PRO A 136 -5.51 1.54 10.75
C PRO A 136 -6.60 2.60 10.50
N TYR A 137 -6.97 2.86 9.25
CA TYR A 137 -7.88 3.96 8.96
C TYR A 137 -9.18 3.58 8.27
N ASP A 138 -9.38 2.36 7.84
CA ASP A 138 -10.60 1.98 7.11
C ASP A 138 -11.36 0.78 7.68
N TYR A 139 -10.97 0.25 8.85
CA TYR A 139 -11.70 -0.86 9.47
C TYR A 139 -11.64 -0.82 11.01
N ALA A 140 -12.64 -1.48 11.61
CA ALA A 140 -12.62 -1.86 13.01
C ALA A 140 -12.69 -3.39 13.09
N VAL A 141 -11.83 -3.98 13.91
CA VAL A 141 -11.79 -5.43 14.09
C VAL A 141 -12.77 -5.84 15.18
N THR A 142 -13.60 -6.85 14.88
CA THR A 142 -14.53 -7.43 15.83
C THR A 142 -14.00 -8.75 16.42
N GLY A 143 -14.49 -9.15 17.60
CA GLY A 143 -14.04 -10.37 18.27
C GLY A 143 -14.23 -11.64 17.43
N ASP A 144 -15.33 -11.74 16.69
CA ASP A 144 -15.62 -12.88 15.81
C ASP A 144 -14.62 -13.02 14.65
N VAL A 145 -14.03 -11.93 14.20
CA VAL A 145 -12.93 -11.95 13.22
C VAL A 145 -11.66 -12.45 13.89
N LEU A 146 -11.32 -11.91 15.07
CA LEU A 146 -10.11 -12.30 15.79
C LEU A 146 -10.12 -13.78 16.19
N ASP A 147 -11.27 -14.33 16.53
CA ASP A 147 -11.42 -15.75 16.94
C ASP A 147 -11.06 -16.73 15.81
N ARG A 148 -11.14 -16.29 14.56
CA ARG A 148 -10.77 -17.06 13.38
C ARG A 148 -9.33 -16.85 12.90
N CYS A 149 -8.59 -15.98 13.58
CA CYS A 149 -7.26 -15.58 13.17
C CYS A 149 -6.17 -16.38 13.87
N THR A 150 -5.11 -16.67 13.13
CA THR A 150 -3.83 -17.14 13.68
C THR A 150 -3.20 -16.04 14.54
N PRO A 151 -2.27 -16.35 15.48
CA PRO A 151 -1.56 -15.34 16.27
C PRO A 151 -0.94 -14.21 15.41
N ARG A 152 -0.34 -14.56 14.27
CA ARG A 152 0.22 -13.58 13.32
C ARG A 152 -0.86 -12.67 12.70
N GLN A 153 -2.00 -13.24 12.30
CA GLN A 153 -3.12 -12.46 11.76
C GLN A 153 -3.72 -11.53 12.82
N ARG A 154 -3.90 -12.02 14.06
CA ARG A 154 -4.37 -11.20 15.19
C ARG A 154 -3.46 -9.99 15.39
N ARG A 155 -2.15 -10.21 15.45
CA ARG A 155 -1.17 -9.13 15.59
C ARG A 155 -1.24 -8.13 14.42
N LEU A 156 -1.33 -8.60 13.19
CA LEU A 156 -1.47 -7.72 12.02
C LEU A 156 -2.76 -6.88 12.09
N LEU A 157 -3.81 -7.40 12.71
CA LEU A 157 -5.07 -6.69 12.94
C LEU A 157 -5.07 -5.81 14.21
N GLY A 158 -3.93 -5.69 14.90
CA GLY A 158 -3.76 -4.83 16.07
C GLY A 158 -4.06 -5.49 17.42
N ASP A 159 -4.43 -6.78 17.45
CA ASP A 159 -4.53 -7.54 18.68
C ASP A 159 -3.14 -8.06 19.08
N LEU A 160 -2.52 -7.38 20.02
CA LEU A 160 -1.16 -7.68 20.49
C LEU A 160 -1.13 -8.72 21.63
N GLY A 161 -2.29 -9.25 22.02
CA GLY A 161 -2.40 -10.23 23.10
C GLY A 161 -2.31 -9.64 24.52
N TYR A 162 -2.27 -8.32 24.66
CA TYR A 162 -2.30 -7.61 25.94
C TYR A 162 -2.93 -6.22 25.79
N ASP A 163 -3.44 -5.68 26.89
CA ASP A 163 -3.93 -4.32 26.93
C ASP A 163 -2.77 -3.33 26.87
N PHE A 164 -2.93 -2.29 26.07
CA PHE A 164 -1.96 -1.20 26.03
C PHE A 164 -1.85 -0.55 27.41
N ARG A 165 -0.61 -0.41 27.90
CA ARG A 165 -0.31 0.24 29.18
C ARG A 165 0.70 1.36 28.96
N PRO A 166 0.55 2.50 29.64
CA PRO A 166 1.58 3.56 29.63
C PRO A 166 2.94 2.97 30.03
N GLY A 167 3.97 3.30 29.25
CA GLY A 167 5.32 2.76 29.45
C GLY A 167 5.62 1.42 28.77
N SER A 168 4.63 0.74 28.19
CA SER A 168 4.83 -0.48 27.37
C SER A 168 5.19 -0.12 25.94
N TYR A 169 6.40 0.33 25.71
CA TYR A 169 6.89 0.75 24.39
C TYR A 169 7.87 -0.24 23.73
N ALA A 170 8.19 -1.34 24.40
CA ALA A 170 9.03 -2.39 23.86
C ALA A 170 8.19 -3.66 23.62
N TYR A 171 7.53 -3.71 22.47
CA TYR A 171 6.76 -4.88 22.06
C TYR A 171 7.57 -5.76 21.11
N VAL A 172 7.73 -7.02 21.46
CA VAL A 172 8.35 -8.06 20.61
C VAL A 172 7.29 -9.10 20.27
N PRO A 173 6.83 -9.17 19.00
CA PRO A 173 5.90 -10.21 18.57
C PRO A 173 6.53 -11.60 18.73
N GLU A 174 5.85 -12.54 19.38
CA GLU A 174 6.36 -13.90 19.58
C GLU A 174 6.67 -14.60 18.27
N ASP A 175 5.82 -14.43 17.25
CA ASP A 175 5.99 -15.01 15.91
C ASP A 175 7.14 -14.37 15.11
N GLN A 176 7.77 -13.33 15.63
CA GLN A 176 8.87 -12.59 15.00
C GLN A 176 10.13 -12.53 15.89
N ALA A 177 10.10 -13.13 17.08
CA ALA A 177 11.17 -13.01 18.07
C ALA A 177 12.54 -13.42 17.50
N GLU A 178 12.64 -14.53 16.80
CA GLU A 178 13.90 -14.99 16.17
C GLU A 178 14.43 -14.02 15.12
N LEU A 179 13.54 -13.45 14.31
CA LEU A 179 13.93 -12.49 13.27
C LEU A 179 14.46 -11.19 13.89
N ILE A 180 13.84 -10.73 14.97
CA ILE A 180 14.23 -9.53 15.70
C ILE A 180 15.59 -9.73 16.37
N MET A 181 15.82 -10.87 17.01
CA MET A 181 17.08 -11.19 17.66
C MET A 181 18.25 -11.26 16.65
N LYS A 182 18.02 -11.80 15.46
CA LYS A 182 19.03 -11.84 14.39
C LYS A 182 19.37 -10.47 13.80
N GLN A 183 18.49 -9.50 13.91
CA GLN A 183 18.73 -8.13 13.41
C GLN A 183 19.44 -7.24 14.45
N ALA A 184 19.44 -7.65 15.71
CA ALA A 184 20.07 -6.93 16.81
C ALA A 184 21.53 -7.38 17.06
N SER A 185 21.96 -8.47 16.43
CA SER A 185 23.35 -8.98 16.45
C SER A 185 24.13 -8.51 15.22
#